data_8babec488d8f8b149bb91295fc861f83
#
_entry.id   8babec488d8f8b149bb91295fc861f83
#
_cell.length_a   1.000
_cell.length_b   1.000
_cell.length_c   1.000
_cell.angle_alpha   90.00
_cell.angle_beta   90.00
_cell.angle_gamma   90.00
#
_symmetry.space_group_name_H-M   'P 1'
#
loop_
_entity.id
_entity.type
_entity.pdbx_description
1 polymer ?
#
loop_
_entity_poly.entity_id
_entity_poly.type
_entity_poly.pdbx_seq_one_letter_code
_entity_poly.pdbx_strand_id
1 'polypeptide(L)'
;MAGTAFLFPGQGSQTVGMATSLAAKSQTARDILSEIDDALDFKLSALMADGPAEDLQLTQNAQPALFASSLCTLRVLQEQAGQSVDALCDFVAGHSLGEYSALCAAGSLGIAETARLLRLRGQSMQQAVPVGEGAMAALIGADLALAEEIADAAADAGLVQIANDNADGQIVLSGSSTGVERAMEVAKDKGLRRVVKLPVSAPFHCQMMAPAADVMAQALAEINIKDAIVPVVQNVTVAPETSASALRKHLVTQVTGRVRWRETMTYFVTSGVTNFVELGTGKVLSGLAKRAAPDAQIYTLDTLDDIQAYLG
;
A
#
# COMPACT_ATOMS: atom_id res chain seq x y z
N MET A 1 5.50 -13.59 -24.02
CA MET A 1 6.07 -12.22 -23.86
C MET A 1 6.41 -12.05 -22.39
N ALA A 2 7.41 -11.28 -22.06
CA ALA A 2 7.76 -10.99 -20.67
C ALA A 2 6.65 -10.13 -20.04
N GLY A 3 5.95 -10.65 -19.00
CA GLY A 3 4.89 -9.92 -18.35
C GLY A 3 5.41 -8.80 -17.45
N THR A 4 4.66 -7.69 -17.36
CA THR A 4 5.00 -6.52 -16.55
C THR A 4 3.92 -6.26 -15.50
N ALA A 5 4.32 -6.07 -14.23
CA ALA A 5 3.44 -5.63 -13.15
C ALA A 5 3.87 -4.27 -12.60
N PHE A 6 2.92 -3.34 -12.50
CA PHE A 6 3.12 -2.07 -11.81
C PHE A 6 2.74 -2.20 -10.35
N LEU A 7 3.63 -1.75 -9.47
CA LEU A 7 3.51 -1.86 -8.02
C LEU A 7 3.37 -0.46 -7.40
N PHE A 8 2.41 -0.32 -6.48
CA PHE A 8 2.13 0.93 -5.79
C PHE A 8 2.44 0.82 -4.30
N PRO A 9 3.37 1.63 -3.77
CA PRO A 9 3.85 1.52 -2.40
C PRO A 9 2.76 1.79 -1.37
N GLY A 10 2.94 1.17 -0.20
CA GLY A 10 2.18 1.39 1.02
C GLY A 10 2.89 2.31 2.01
N GLN A 11 2.28 2.47 3.19
CA GLN A 11 2.81 3.30 4.26
C GLN A 11 4.21 2.84 4.71
N GLY A 12 5.07 3.82 5.03
CA GLY A 12 6.48 3.62 5.38
C GLY A 12 7.45 4.06 4.28
N SER A 13 6.96 4.37 3.08
CA SER A 13 7.77 4.89 1.97
C SER A 13 7.76 6.43 1.89
N GLN A 14 6.84 7.12 2.61
CA GLN A 14 6.74 8.58 2.58
C GLN A 14 7.97 9.27 3.16
N THR A 15 8.40 10.32 2.51
CA THR A 15 9.53 11.16 2.95
C THR A 15 9.31 12.61 2.51
N VAL A 16 9.77 13.55 3.32
CA VAL A 16 9.76 14.98 2.93
C VAL A 16 10.63 15.16 1.68
N GLY A 17 10.14 15.95 0.74
CA GLY A 17 10.72 16.11 -0.60
C GLY A 17 10.15 15.16 -1.66
N MET A 18 9.27 14.21 -1.29
CA MET A 18 8.65 13.28 -2.25
C MET A 18 7.90 14.02 -3.35
N ALA A 19 7.97 13.50 -4.58
CA ALA A 19 7.40 14.07 -5.81
C ALA A 19 7.94 15.44 -6.24
N THR A 20 8.75 16.15 -5.45
CA THR A 20 9.23 17.52 -5.78
C THR A 20 10.10 17.55 -7.02
N SER A 21 11.01 16.56 -7.17
CA SER A 21 11.88 16.45 -8.35
C SER A 21 11.06 16.31 -9.64
N LEU A 22 9.99 15.51 -9.59
CA LEU A 22 9.11 15.27 -10.72
C LEU A 22 8.26 16.52 -11.02
N ALA A 23 7.68 17.14 -9.99
CA ALA A 23 6.90 18.37 -10.11
C ALA A 23 7.73 19.55 -10.68
N ALA A 24 9.01 19.65 -10.33
CA ALA A 24 9.90 20.68 -10.87
C ALA A 24 10.08 20.57 -12.40
N LYS A 25 10.04 19.34 -12.95
CA LYS A 25 10.32 19.06 -14.37
C LYS A 25 9.08 18.75 -15.22
N SER A 26 7.91 18.45 -14.62
CA SER A 26 6.69 18.03 -15.33
C SER A 26 5.49 18.89 -14.97
N GLN A 27 4.78 19.41 -15.99
CA GLN A 27 3.50 20.09 -15.80
C GLN A 27 2.42 19.10 -15.35
N THR A 28 2.39 17.91 -15.95
CA THR A 28 1.45 16.83 -15.59
C THR A 28 1.52 16.48 -14.11
N ALA A 29 2.74 16.40 -13.53
CA ALA A 29 2.90 16.16 -12.09
C ALA A 29 2.34 17.33 -11.25
N ARG A 30 2.57 18.58 -11.65
CA ARG A 30 2.01 19.76 -10.96
C ARG A 30 0.49 19.78 -10.99
N ASP A 31 -0.10 19.47 -12.14
CA ASP A 31 -1.56 19.45 -12.32
C ASP A 31 -2.22 18.41 -11.42
N ILE A 32 -1.62 17.21 -11.30
CA ILE A 32 -2.09 16.14 -10.38
C ILE A 32 -2.00 16.59 -8.92
N LEU A 33 -0.88 17.17 -8.52
CA LEU A 33 -0.73 17.68 -7.15
C LEU A 33 -1.75 18.76 -6.84
N SER A 34 -2.02 19.68 -7.80
CA SER A 34 -3.05 20.71 -7.66
C SER A 34 -4.46 20.10 -7.56
N GLU A 35 -4.80 19.13 -8.40
CA GLU A 35 -6.09 18.43 -8.33
C GLU A 35 -6.31 17.76 -6.97
N ILE A 36 -5.27 17.14 -6.42
CA ILE A 36 -5.32 16.47 -5.10
C ILE A 36 -5.46 17.51 -3.98
N ASP A 37 -4.69 18.60 -4.02
CA ASP A 37 -4.80 19.70 -3.06
C ASP A 37 -6.22 20.29 -3.04
N ASP A 38 -6.76 20.57 -4.21
CA ASP A 38 -8.12 21.11 -4.37
C ASP A 38 -9.19 20.11 -3.90
N ALA A 39 -9.00 18.82 -4.19
CA ALA A 39 -9.89 17.75 -3.74
C ALA A 39 -9.95 17.61 -2.23
N LEU A 40 -8.84 17.86 -1.55
CA LEU A 40 -8.70 17.72 -0.09
C LEU A 40 -9.01 19.00 0.68
N ASP A 41 -9.16 20.14 -0.02
CA ASP A 41 -9.17 21.49 0.59
C ASP A 41 -7.99 21.66 1.57
N PHE A 42 -6.83 21.12 1.20
CA PHE A 42 -5.62 21.06 2.02
C PHE A 42 -4.38 21.00 1.14
N LYS A 43 -3.36 21.82 1.45
CA LYS A 43 -2.10 21.86 0.71
C LYS A 43 -1.21 20.67 1.04
N LEU A 44 -1.64 19.48 0.62
CA LEU A 44 -0.88 18.23 0.78
C LEU A 44 0.45 18.30 0.04
N SER A 45 0.48 18.91 -1.14
CA SER A 45 1.71 19.09 -1.92
C SER A 45 2.79 19.88 -1.17
N ALA A 46 2.41 20.92 -0.40
CA ALA A 46 3.34 21.66 0.45
C ALA A 46 3.86 20.79 1.61
N LEU A 47 2.98 20.00 2.26
CA LEU A 47 3.40 19.07 3.31
C LEU A 47 4.35 18.00 2.75
N MET A 48 4.11 17.49 1.54
CA MET A 48 5.00 16.55 0.86
C MET A 48 6.38 17.16 0.56
N ALA A 49 6.41 18.41 0.12
CA ALA A 49 7.64 19.10 -0.26
C ALA A 49 8.48 19.53 0.95
N ASP A 50 7.85 20.17 1.93
CA ASP A 50 8.52 20.96 2.96
C ASP A 50 8.36 20.35 4.37
N GLY A 51 7.45 19.38 4.55
CA GLY A 51 7.13 18.78 5.86
C GLY A 51 6.26 19.68 6.75
N PRO A 52 6.28 19.49 8.07
CA PRO A 52 7.25 18.68 8.82
C PRO A 52 7.03 17.15 8.67
N ALA A 53 8.08 16.39 8.91
CA ALA A 53 8.06 14.94 8.72
C ALA A 53 7.05 14.22 9.61
N GLU A 54 6.89 14.67 10.86
CA GLU A 54 5.93 14.14 11.81
C GLU A 54 4.48 14.27 11.33
N ASP A 55 4.12 15.38 10.68
CA ASP A 55 2.80 15.58 10.12
C ASP A 55 2.59 14.70 8.87
N LEU A 56 3.62 14.55 8.04
CA LEU A 56 3.57 13.66 6.87
C LEU A 56 3.43 12.18 7.26
N GLN A 57 3.95 11.78 8.42
CA GLN A 57 3.85 10.42 8.94
C GLN A 57 2.47 10.07 9.49
N LEU A 58 1.63 11.06 9.85
CA LEU A 58 0.25 10.80 10.24
C LEU A 58 -0.46 10.05 9.12
N THR A 59 -1.10 8.92 9.45
CA THR A 59 -1.67 8.03 8.42
C THR A 59 -2.69 8.72 7.52
N GLN A 60 -3.43 9.70 8.03
CA GLN A 60 -4.35 10.54 7.26
C GLN A 60 -3.67 11.43 6.21
N ASN A 61 -2.38 11.73 6.35
CA ASN A 61 -1.56 12.50 5.41
C ASN A 61 -0.71 11.56 4.54
N ALA A 62 -0.11 10.54 5.15
CA ALA A 62 0.77 9.60 4.47
C ALA A 62 0.05 8.85 3.32
N GLN A 63 -1.22 8.43 3.55
CA GLN A 63 -1.96 7.69 2.54
C GLN A 63 -2.20 8.51 1.26
N PRO A 64 -2.81 9.70 1.29
CA PRO A 64 -2.98 10.50 0.08
C PRO A 64 -1.65 11.03 -0.48
N ALA A 65 -0.59 11.21 0.33
CA ALA A 65 0.72 11.66 -0.16
C ALA A 65 1.42 10.57 -1.01
N LEU A 66 1.38 9.30 -0.56
CA LEU A 66 1.92 8.17 -1.33
C LEU A 66 1.13 7.94 -2.61
N PHE A 67 -0.19 8.07 -2.55
CA PHE A 67 -1.05 8.06 -3.73
C PHE A 67 -0.65 9.16 -4.72
N ALA A 68 -0.50 10.40 -4.26
CA ALA A 68 -0.11 11.54 -5.10
C ALA A 68 1.24 11.31 -5.79
N SER A 69 2.26 10.86 -5.06
CA SER A 69 3.56 10.52 -5.63
C SER A 69 3.46 9.42 -6.70
N SER A 70 2.72 8.35 -6.41
CA SER A 70 2.53 7.24 -7.33
C SER A 70 1.81 7.67 -8.61
N LEU A 71 0.76 8.49 -8.49
CA LEU A 71 0.01 8.94 -9.66
C LEU A 71 0.77 9.98 -10.49
N CYS A 72 1.54 10.88 -9.86
CA CYS A 72 2.45 11.76 -10.58
C CYS A 72 3.41 10.94 -11.45
N THR A 73 4.06 9.93 -10.87
CA THR A 73 5.01 9.06 -11.56
C THR A 73 4.34 8.31 -12.72
N LEU A 74 3.17 7.70 -12.48
CA LEU A 74 2.44 6.97 -13.53
C LEU A 74 2.04 7.89 -14.70
N ARG A 75 1.47 9.05 -14.41
CA ARG A 75 0.97 9.94 -15.47
C ARG A 75 2.10 10.54 -16.29
N VAL A 76 3.24 10.86 -15.65
CA VAL A 76 4.43 11.29 -16.39
C VAL A 76 5.01 10.14 -17.22
N LEU A 77 5.03 8.92 -16.70
CA LEU A 77 5.42 7.74 -17.48
C LEU A 77 4.53 7.55 -18.72
N GLN A 78 3.20 7.63 -18.56
CA GLN A 78 2.25 7.52 -19.66
C GLN A 78 2.44 8.64 -20.70
N GLU A 79 2.67 9.89 -20.27
CA GLU A 79 2.95 11.04 -21.14
C GLU A 79 4.23 10.82 -21.94
N GLN A 80 5.32 10.42 -21.29
CA GLN A 80 6.62 10.19 -21.94
C GLN A 80 6.57 9.00 -22.91
N ALA A 81 5.84 7.93 -22.56
CA ALA A 81 5.67 6.75 -23.40
C ALA A 81 4.66 6.96 -24.55
N GLY A 82 3.75 7.93 -24.43
CA GLY A 82 2.62 8.10 -25.34
C GLY A 82 1.63 6.92 -25.30
N GLN A 83 1.53 6.20 -24.17
CA GLN A 83 0.78 4.96 -24.04
C GLN A 83 -0.14 4.97 -22.81
N SER A 84 -1.24 4.22 -22.91
CA SER A 84 -2.13 3.94 -21.77
C SER A 84 -1.55 2.87 -20.85
N VAL A 85 -2.10 2.75 -19.64
CA VAL A 85 -1.59 1.80 -18.63
C VAL A 85 -1.70 0.34 -19.09
N ASP A 86 -2.75 -0.02 -19.81
CA ASP A 86 -2.98 -1.36 -20.37
C ASP A 86 -2.03 -1.73 -21.52
N ALA A 87 -1.36 -0.73 -22.12
CA ALA A 87 -0.27 -0.95 -23.06
C ALA A 87 1.10 -1.05 -22.37
N LEU A 88 1.22 -0.55 -21.12
CA LEU A 88 2.47 -0.50 -20.38
C LEU A 88 2.65 -1.66 -19.39
N CYS A 89 1.56 -2.29 -18.92
CA CYS A 89 1.62 -3.41 -17.99
C CYS A 89 0.44 -4.38 -18.14
N ASP A 90 0.66 -5.63 -17.71
CA ASP A 90 -0.34 -6.70 -17.72
C ASP A 90 -1.15 -6.72 -16.42
N PHE A 91 -0.57 -6.25 -15.33
CA PHE A 91 -1.18 -6.23 -14.00
C PHE A 91 -0.79 -4.98 -13.23
N VAL A 92 -1.68 -4.59 -12.31
CA VAL A 92 -1.37 -3.61 -11.28
C VAL A 92 -1.65 -4.20 -9.90
N ALA A 93 -0.84 -3.85 -8.91
CA ALA A 93 -1.09 -4.16 -7.51
C ALA A 93 -0.54 -3.06 -6.61
N GLY A 94 -1.14 -2.90 -5.45
CA GLY A 94 -0.64 -1.96 -4.45
C GLY A 94 -0.72 -2.55 -3.05
N HIS A 95 0.23 -2.18 -2.21
CA HIS A 95 0.28 -2.66 -0.83
C HIS A 95 -0.63 -1.78 0.05
N SER A 96 -1.66 -2.37 0.66
CA SER A 96 -2.59 -1.66 1.54
C SER A 96 -3.22 -0.42 0.86
N LEU A 97 -2.89 0.79 1.27
CA LEU A 97 -3.34 2.03 0.61
C LEU A 97 -2.97 2.08 -0.88
N GLY A 98 -1.86 1.46 -1.26
CA GLY A 98 -1.41 1.36 -2.65
C GLY A 98 -2.40 0.64 -3.56
N GLU A 99 -3.29 -0.21 -3.02
CA GLU A 99 -4.36 -0.83 -3.79
C GLU A 99 -5.34 0.22 -4.36
N TYR A 100 -5.59 1.31 -3.63
CA TYR A 100 -6.35 2.45 -4.16
C TYR A 100 -5.60 3.15 -5.30
N SER A 101 -4.28 3.28 -5.19
CA SER A 101 -3.44 3.80 -6.29
C SER A 101 -3.52 2.89 -7.52
N ALA A 102 -3.48 1.58 -7.32
CA ALA A 102 -3.62 0.59 -8.39
C ALA A 102 -5.00 0.68 -9.07
N LEU A 103 -6.10 0.85 -8.30
CA LEU A 103 -7.44 1.03 -8.87
C LEU A 103 -7.55 2.34 -9.66
N CYS A 104 -6.96 3.43 -9.17
CA CYS A 104 -6.93 4.70 -9.90
C CYS A 104 -6.09 4.59 -11.18
N ALA A 105 -4.96 3.89 -11.13
CA ALA A 105 -4.13 3.58 -12.29
C ALA A 105 -4.90 2.78 -13.35
N ALA A 106 -5.68 1.79 -12.90
CA ALA A 106 -6.52 0.96 -13.77
C ALA A 106 -7.82 1.65 -14.25
N GLY A 107 -8.02 2.93 -13.93
CA GLY A 107 -9.19 3.71 -14.37
C GLY A 107 -10.49 3.42 -13.60
N SER A 108 -10.43 2.63 -12.55
CA SER A 108 -11.60 2.29 -11.72
C SER A 108 -12.06 3.45 -10.83
N LEU A 109 -11.12 4.28 -10.39
CA LEU A 109 -11.34 5.45 -9.53
C LEU A 109 -10.76 6.72 -10.16
N GLY A 110 -11.40 7.86 -9.92
CA GLY A 110 -10.86 9.17 -10.26
C GLY A 110 -9.81 9.66 -9.25
N ILE A 111 -8.94 10.58 -9.64
CA ILE A 111 -7.85 11.10 -8.79
C ILE A 111 -8.43 11.80 -7.56
N ALA A 112 -9.33 12.75 -7.75
CA ALA A 112 -9.93 13.53 -6.67
C ALA A 112 -10.71 12.66 -5.67
N GLU A 113 -11.47 11.67 -6.17
CA GLU A 113 -12.21 10.72 -5.33
C GLU A 113 -11.28 9.82 -4.53
N THR A 114 -10.21 9.31 -5.16
CA THR A 114 -9.22 8.47 -4.50
C THR A 114 -8.49 9.23 -3.39
N ALA A 115 -8.12 10.48 -3.64
CA ALA A 115 -7.49 11.33 -2.62
C ALA A 115 -8.39 11.51 -1.37
N ARG A 116 -9.69 11.82 -1.59
CA ARG A 116 -10.66 11.95 -0.50
C ARG A 116 -10.86 10.63 0.25
N LEU A 117 -10.99 9.52 -0.48
CA LEU A 117 -11.13 8.19 0.14
C LEU A 117 -9.92 7.83 1.00
N LEU A 118 -8.70 8.09 0.53
CA LEU A 118 -7.49 7.79 1.28
C LEU A 118 -7.31 8.70 2.51
N ARG A 119 -7.71 9.97 2.40
CA ARG A 119 -7.78 10.88 3.56
C ARG A 119 -8.77 10.37 4.61
N LEU A 120 -9.98 10.02 4.18
CA LEU A 120 -11.02 9.44 5.04
C LEU A 120 -10.57 8.11 5.65
N ARG A 121 -9.98 7.22 4.84
CA ARG A 121 -9.44 5.94 5.30
C ARG A 121 -8.40 6.14 6.40
N GLY A 122 -7.44 7.02 6.19
CA GLY A 122 -6.42 7.35 7.19
C GLY A 122 -7.01 7.89 8.48
N GLN A 123 -7.96 8.82 8.39
CA GLN A 123 -8.67 9.38 9.55
C GLN A 123 -9.47 8.31 10.30
N SER A 124 -10.26 7.50 9.59
CA SER A 124 -11.10 6.46 10.18
C SER A 124 -10.26 5.37 10.86
N MET A 125 -9.16 4.95 10.24
CA MET A 125 -8.26 3.96 10.83
C MET A 125 -7.55 4.52 12.09
N GLN A 126 -7.20 5.82 12.10
CA GLN A 126 -6.61 6.45 13.27
C GLN A 126 -7.61 6.58 14.43
N GLN A 127 -8.89 6.78 14.11
CA GLN A 127 -9.97 6.96 15.09
C GLN A 127 -10.59 5.64 15.57
N ALA A 128 -10.38 4.54 14.84
CA ALA A 128 -10.99 3.24 15.13
C ALA A 128 -10.59 2.68 16.50
N VAL A 129 -9.40 3.04 16.97
CA VAL A 129 -8.84 2.55 18.25
C VAL A 129 -8.18 3.72 18.97
N PRO A 130 -8.44 3.92 20.28
CA PRO A 130 -7.75 4.92 21.08
C PRO A 130 -6.23 4.74 21.03
N VAL A 131 -5.50 5.86 21.05
CA VAL A 131 -4.03 5.84 21.04
C VAL A 131 -3.50 5.05 22.24
N GLY A 132 -2.62 4.09 21.95
CA GLY A 132 -2.02 3.22 22.96
C GLY A 132 -2.75 1.90 23.21
N GLU A 133 -3.98 1.72 22.73
CA GLU A 133 -4.72 0.46 22.88
C GLU A 133 -4.39 -0.57 21.80
N GLY A 134 -3.89 -0.10 20.64
CA GLY A 134 -3.47 -0.97 19.54
C GLY A 134 -1.98 -0.90 19.26
N ALA A 135 -1.43 -1.97 18.70
CA ALA A 135 -0.02 -2.04 18.30
C ALA A 135 0.18 -2.93 17.07
N MET A 136 1.36 -2.79 16.45
CA MET A 136 1.84 -3.69 15.41
C MET A 136 3.30 -4.08 15.68
N ALA A 137 3.68 -5.30 15.29
CA ALA A 137 5.05 -5.79 15.42
C ALA A 137 5.48 -6.60 14.20
N ALA A 138 6.70 -6.36 13.72
CA ALA A 138 7.31 -7.13 12.65
C ALA A 138 8.10 -8.32 13.23
N LEU A 139 7.80 -9.53 12.75
CA LEU A 139 8.52 -10.77 13.02
C LEU A 139 9.47 -11.03 11.86
N ILE A 140 10.76 -10.81 12.08
CA ILE A 140 11.78 -11.03 11.05
C ILE A 140 12.40 -12.42 11.25
N GLY A 141 12.31 -13.26 10.23
CA GLY A 141 12.72 -14.66 10.24
C GLY A 141 11.60 -15.64 10.51
N ALA A 142 10.35 -15.19 10.74
CA ALA A 142 9.19 -16.05 10.89
C ALA A 142 8.55 -16.36 9.53
N ASP A 143 8.21 -17.61 9.29
CA ASP A 143 7.25 -17.98 8.26
C ASP A 143 5.81 -17.81 8.76
N LEU A 144 4.84 -18.06 7.89
CA LEU A 144 3.43 -17.87 8.20
C LEU A 144 2.97 -18.81 9.33
N ALA A 145 3.39 -20.08 9.32
CA ALA A 145 2.98 -21.06 10.32
C ALA A 145 3.50 -20.68 11.72
N LEU A 146 4.75 -20.28 11.83
CA LEU A 146 5.31 -19.81 13.09
C LEU A 146 4.62 -18.53 13.58
N ALA A 147 4.26 -17.61 12.66
CA ALA A 147 3.54 -16.40 13.02
C ALA A 147 2.11 -16.68 13.52
N GLU A 148 1.41 -17.68 12.95
CA GLU A 148 0.12 -18.19 13.42
C GLU A 148 0.25 -18.79 14.82
N GLU A 149 1.21 -19.68 15.05
CA GLU A 149 1.49 -20.23 16.37
C GLU A 149 1.79 -19.16 17.44
N ILE A 150 2.52 -18.11 17.07
CA ILE A 150 2.83 -16.98 17.98
C ILE A 150 1.56 -16.21 18.31
N ALA A 151 0.73 -15.92 17.32
CA ALA A 151 -0.52 -15.19 17.50
C ALA A 151 -1.50 -15.99 18.40
N ASP A 152 -1.64 -17.27 18.15
CA ASP A 152 -2.50 -18.17 18.93
C ASP A 152 -2.02 -18.28 20.39
N ALA A 153 -0.70 -18.41 20.61
CA ALA A 153 -0.11 -18.48 21.96
C ALA A 153 -0.20 -17.16 22.74
N ALA A 154 -0.49 -16.06 22.09
CA ALA A 154 -0.67 -14.73 22.71
C ALA A 154 -2.15 -14.33 22.88
N ALA A 155 -3.09 -15.15 22.39
CA ALA A 155 -4.51 -14.80 22.31
C ALA A 155 -5.19 -14.62 23.69
N ASP A 156 -4.64 -15.20 24.74
CA ASP A 156 -5.10 -15.03 26.13
C ASP A 156 -4.86 -13.62 26.68
N ALA A 157 -3.86 -12.89 26.15
CA ALA A 157 -3.54 -11.52 26.54
C ALA A 157 -4.32 -10.44 25.73
N GLY A 158 -4.94 -10.82 24.62
CA GLY A 158 -5.75 -9.93 23.80
C GLY A 158 -5.72 -10.31 22.33
N LEU A 159 -6.41 -9.50 21.50
CA LEU A 159 -6.47 -9.76 20.07
C LEU A 159 -5.08 -9.63 19.42
N VAL A 160 -4.68 -10.65 18.68
CA VAL A 160 -3.51 -10.65 17.80
C VAL A 160 -3.86 -11.33 16.49
N GLN A 161 -3.57 -10.69 15.37
CA GLN A 161 -3.81 -11.23 14.03
C GLN A 161 -2.63 -10.92 13.11
N ILE A 162 -2.47 -11.72 12.06
CA ILE A 162 -1.49 -11.44 11.02
C ILE A 162 -2.05 -10.34 10.12
N ALA A 163 -1.42 -9.19 10.15
CA ALA A 163 -1.77 -8.02 9.33
C ALA A 163 -1.16 -8.08 7.93
N ASN A 164 0.13 -8.39 7.84
CA ASN A 164 0.85 -8.45 6.56
C ASN A 164 1.71 -9.71 6.48
N ASP A 165 1.55 -10.45 5.40
CA ASP A 165 2.46 -11.48 4.94
C ASP A 165 3.26 -10.90 3.76
N ASN A 166 4.38 -10.24 4.08
CA ASN A 166 5.12 -9.42 3.11
C ASN A 166 6.09 -10.24 2.26
N ALA A 167 6.77 -11.20 2.86
CA ALA A 167 7.74 -12.09 2.22
C ALA A 167 8.06 -13.25 3.17
N ASP A 168 8.71 -14.29 2.67
CA ASP A 168 9.29 -15.31 3.52
C ASP A 168 10.25 -14.67 4.54
N GLY A 169 9.98 -14.93 5.83
CA GLY A 169 10.72 -14.32 6.92
C GLY A 169 10.35 -12.85 7.22
N GLN A 170 9.22 -12.34 6.74
CA GLN A 170 8.77 -10.97 7.04
C GLN A 170 7.25 -10.90 7.22
N ILE A 171 6.80 -11.17 8.44
CA ILE A 171 5.39 -11.13 8.84
C ILE A 171 5.15 -9.96 9.80
N VAL A 172 3.98 -9.34 9.72
CA VAL A 172 3.56 -8.29 10.66
C VAL A 172 2.33 -8.74 11.41
N LEU A 173 2.39 -8.68 12.73
CA LEU A 173 1.26 -8.86 13.64
C LEU A 173 0.61 -7.52 13.97
N SER A 174 -0.69 -7.54 14.22
CA SER A 174 -1.50 -6.38 14.60
C SER A 174 -2.58 -6.81 15.58
N GLY A 175 -2.91 -5.92 16.53
CA GLY A 175 -3.93 -6.22 17.52
C GLY A 175 -3.90 -5.27 18.71
N SER A 176 -4.44 -5.72 19.85
CA SER A 176 -4.35 -4.95 21.09
C SER A 176 -2.89 -4.82 21.54
N SER A 177 -2.57 -3.72 22.21
CA SER A 177 -1.20 -3.48 22.71
C SER A 177 -0.72 -4.64 23.59
N THR A 178 -1.56 -5.12 24.52
CA THR A 178 -1.25 -6.24 25.41
C THR A 178 -1.03 -7.54 24.65
N GLY A 179 -1.91 -7.85 23.67
CA GLY A 179 -1.78 -9.04 22.84
C GLY A 179 -0.50 -9.02 22.00
N VAL A 180 -0.21 -7.89 21.32
CA VAL A 180 1.00 -7.75 20.50
C VAL A 180 2.27 -7.80 21.37
N GLU A 181 2.30 -7.19 22.57
CA GLU A 181 3.42 -7.29 23.49
C GLU A 181 3.65 -8.74 23.93
N ARG A 182 2.58 -9.46 24.29
CA ARG A 182 2.67 -10.90 24.59
C ARG A 182 3.19 -11.71 23.40
N ALA A 183 2.71 -11.43 22.18
CA ALA A 183 3.19 -12.10 20.97
C ALA A 183 4.68 -11.83 20.72
N MET A 184 5.17 -10.63 21.02
CA MET A 184 6.61 -10.31 20.91
C MET A 184 7.46 -11.10 21.92
N GLU A 185 6.96 -11.36 23.13
CA GLU A 185 7.62 -12.22 24.12
C GLU A 185 7.66 -13.68 23.62
N VAL A 186 6.49 -14.24 23.24
CA VAL A 186 6.39 -15.59 22.68
C VAL A 186 7.32 -15.77 21.48
N ALA A 187 7.40 -14.79 20.61
CA ALA A 187 8.29 -14.81 19.45
C ALA A 187 9.77 -14.97 19.85
N LYS A 188 10.21 -14.24 20.88
CA LYS A 188 11.57 -14.35 21.41
C LYS A 188 11.82 -15.72 22.06
N ASP A 189 10.86 -16.23 22.84
CA ASP A 189 10.92 -17.55 23.49
C ASP A 189 11.01 -18.68 22.43
N LYS A 190 10.37 -18.51 21.28
CA LYS A 190 10.47 -19.40 20.10
C LYS A 190 11.77 -19.19 19.29
N GLY A 191 12.67 -18.33 19.74
CA GLY A 191 14.00 -18.15 19.17
C GLY A 191 14.10 -17.11 18.05
N LEU A 192 13.07 -16.30 17.79
CA LEU A 192 13.17 -15.21 16.84
C LEU A 192 14.09 -14.11 17.38
N ARG A 193 15.18 -13.84 16.66
CA ARG A 193 16.21 -12.86 17.07
C ARG A 193 15.79 -11.42 16.84
N ARG A 194 14.88 -11.18 15.88
CA ARG A 194 14.50 -9.82 15.48
C ARG A 194 12.97 -9.68 15.46
N VAL A 195 12.46 -9.10 16.54
CA VAL A 195 11.05 -8.76 16.74
C VAL A 195 11.00 -7.27 17.00
N VAL A 196 10.31 -6.50 16.14
CA VAL A 196 10.35 -5.03 16.14
C VAL A 196 8.94 -4.48 16.29
N LYS A 197 8.67 -3.74 17.38
CA LYS A 197 7.44 -2.94 17.49
C LYS A 197 7.48 -1.82 16.46
N LEU A 198 6.43 -1.71 15.67
CA LEU A 198 6.37 -0.70 14.63
C LEU A 198 5.93 0.67 15.20
N PRO A 199 6.48 1.78 14.72
CA PRO A 199 6.10 3.13 15.15
C PRO A 199 4.82 3.59 14.45
N VAL A 200 3.73 2.86 14.66
CA VAL A 200 2.40 3.15 14.12
C VAL A 200 1.43 3.45 15.26
N SER A 201 0.43 4.28 14.97
CA SER A 201 -0.52 4.78 15.97
C SER A 201 -1.82 3.96 16.03
N ALA A 202 -1.98 2.96 15.15
CA ALA A 202 -3.19 2.13 15.09
C ALA A 202 -2.85 0.70 14.63
N PRO A 203 -3.66 -0.30 15.04
CA PRO A 203 -3.45 -1.71 14.69
C PRO A 203 -4.12 -2.02 13.33
N PHE A 204 -3.46 -1.65 12.23
CA PHE A 204 -3.99 -1.84 10.88
C PHE A 204 -4.18 -3.32 10.54
N HIS A 205 -5.15 -3.59 9.62
CA HIS A 205 -5.37 -4.93 9.05
C HIS A 205 -5.71 -6.01 10.07
N CYS A 206 -6.48 -5.67 11.12
CA CYS A 206 -7.05 -6.62 12.08
C CYS A 206 -8.49 -6.23 12.43
N GLN A 207 -9.19 -7.07 13.19
CA GLN A 207 -10.60 -6.86 13.56
C GLN A 207 -10.85 -5.57 14.35
N MET A 208 -9.85 -5.00 15.01
CA MET A 208 -9.99 -3.71 15.69
C MET A 208 -10.24 -2.54 14.71
N MET A 209 -9.99 -2.75 13.41
CA MET A 209 -10.30 -1.79 12.35
C MET A 209 -11.75 -1.88 11.82
N ALA A 210 -12.62 -2.71 12.40
CA ALA A 210 -14.01 -2.84 11.94
C ALA A 210 -14.76 -1.50 11.87
N PRO A 211 -14.63 -0.55 12.83
CA PRO A 211 -15.27 0.76 12.70
C PRO A 211 -14.81 1.54 11.46
N ALA A 212 -13.52 1.44 11.11
CA ALA A 212 -13.01 2.06 9.89
C ALA A 212 -13.52 1.37 8.62
N ALA A 213 -13.70 0.05 8.65
CA ALA A 213 -14.29 -0.70 7.54
C ALA A 213 -15.73 -0.28 7.27
N ASP A 214 -16.53 -0.03 8.31
CA ASP A 214 -17.91 0.46 8.19
C ASP A 214 -17.97 1.85 7.54
N VAL A 215 -17.09 2.77 7.96
CA VAL A 215 -16.98 4.10 7.34
C VAL A 215 -16.57 3.98 5.86
N MET A 216 -15.61 3.12 5.54
CA MET A 216 -15.17 2.92 4.15
C MET A 216 -16.24 2.24 3.31
N ALA A 217 -17.04 1.32 3.88
CA ALA A 217 -18.16 0.71 3.17
C ALA A 217 -19.19 1.75 2.74
N GLN A 218 -19.53 2.69 3.62
CA GLN A 218 -20.47 3.78 3.31
C GLN A 218 -19.87 4.71 2.22
N ALA A 219 -18.64 5.18 2.40
CA ALA A 219 -18.01 6.07 1.44
C ALA A 219 -17.85 5.43 0.06
N LEU A 220 -17.44 4.16 0.00
CA LEU A 220 -17.30 3.42 -1.25
C LEU A 220 -18.65 3.15 -1.93
N ALA A 221 -19.77 3.08 -1.20
CA ALA A 221 -21.10 2.92 -1.77
C ALA A 221 -21.58 4.16 -2.55
N GLU A 222 -21.13 5.35 -2.15
CA GLU A 222 -21.55 6.64 -2.73
C GLU A 222 -20.76 7.01 -4.01
N ILE A 223 -19.63 6.37 -4.29
CA ILE A 223 -18.80 6.69 -5.46
C ILE A 223 -19.04 5.74 -6.63
N ASN A 224 -18.79 6.25 -7.84
CA ASN A 224 -18.88 5.45 -9.06
C ASN A 224 -17.55 4.75 -9.35
N ILE A 225 -17.40 3.51 -8.90
CA ILE A 225 -16.28 2.65 -9.28
C ILE A 225 -16.59 2.04 -10.64
N LYS A 226 -15.64 2.11 -11.58
CA LYS A 226 -15.73 1.52 -12.93
C LYS A 226 -14.98 0.20 -12.97
N ASP A 227 -15.29 -0.62 -13.97
CA ASP A 227 -14.46 -1.79 -14.28
C ASP A 227 -13.04 -1.37 -14.62
N ALA A 228 -12.06 -2.13 -14.13
CA ALA A 228 -10.66 -1.85 -14.37
C ALA A 228 -10.25 -2.23 -15.79
N ILE A 229 -9.47 -1.36 -16.46
CA ILE A 229 -8.94 -1.63 -17.81
C ILE A 229 -7.71 -2.54 -17.79
N VAL A 230 -7.09 -2.71 -16.61
CA VAL A 230 -5.97 -3.63 -16.32
C VAL A 230 -6.33 -4.41 -15.06
N PRO A 231 -6.13 -5.74 -15.03
CA PRO A 231 -6.39 -6.54 -13.83
C PRO A 231 -5.64 -6.03 -12.61
N VAL A 232 -6.39 -5.80 -11.51
CA VAL A 232 -5.85 -5.40 -10.21
C VAL A 232 -5.72 -6.64 -9.34
N VAL A 233 -4.50 -7.02 -8.94
CA VAL A 233 -4.29 -8.15 -8.03
C VAL A 233 -4.52 -7.68 -6.60
N GLN A 234 -5.56 -8.24 -5.96
CA GLN A 234 -6.13 -7.76 -4.70
C GLN A 234 -5.39 -8.30 -3.48
N ASN A 235 -5.21 -7.48 -2.44
CA ASN A 235 -4.47 -7.86 -1.22
C ASN A 235 -5.09 -9.04 -0.46
N VAL A 236 -6.42 -9.14 -0.45
CA VAL A 236 -7.14 -10.13 0.38
C VAL A 236 -7.46 -11.43 -0.35
N THR A 237 -7.61 -11.39 -1.68
CA THR A 237 -7.96 -12.58 -2.48
C THR A 237 -6.78 -13.16 -3.25
N VAL A 238 -5.75 -12.35 -3.51
CA VAL A 238 -4.60 -12.70 -4.37
C VAL A 238 -5.02 -13.03 -5.81
N ALA A 239 -6.21 -12.64 -6.20
CA ALA A 239 -6.75 -12.86 -7.54
C ALA A 239 -6.77 -11.55 -8.33
N PRO A 240 -6.52 -11.61 -9.65
CA PRO A 240 -6.73 -10.48 -10.53
C PRO A 240 -8.23 -10.19 -10.65
N GLU A 241 -8.60 -8.93 -10.55
CA GLU A 241 -9.99 -8.51 -10.59
C GLU A 241 -10.15 -7.28 -11.48
N THR A 242 -11.22 -7.25 -12.26
CA THR A 242 -11.59 -6.09 -13.09
C THR A 242 -12.98 -5.57 -12.77
N SER A 243 -13.85 -6.38 -12.15
CA SER A 243 -15.23 -6.01 -11.85
C SER A 243 -15.33 -4.93 -10.77
N ALA A 244 -15.97 -3.81 -11.07
CA ALA A 244 -16.20 -2.71 -10.14
C ALA A 244 -16.86 -3.15 -8.82
N SER A 245 -17.83 -4.09 -8.90
CA SER A 245 -18.54 -4.58 -7.72
C SER A 245 -17.64 -5.41 -6.81
N ALA A 246 -16.78 -6.27 -7.37
CA ALA A 246 -15.82 -7.06 -6.62
C ALA A 246 -14.71 -6.17 -6.03
N LEU A 247 -14.16 -5.24 -6.82
CA LEU A 247 -13.17 -4.27 -6.37
C LEU A 247 -13.66 -3.47 -5.16
N ARG A 248 -14.91 -2.95 -5.22
CA ARG A 248 -15.55 -2.26 -4.09
C ARG A 248 -15.60 -3.12 -2.83
N LYS A 249 -16.07 -4.35 -2.95
CA LYS A 249 -16.18 -5.29 -1.84
C LYS A 249 -14.82 -5.60 -1.22
N HIS A 250 -13.82 -5.81 -2.05
CA HIS A 250 -12.47 -6.18 -1.59
C HIS A 250 -11.79 -5.01 -0.86
N LEU A 251 -11.99 -3.75 -1.30
CA LEU A 251 -11.47 -2.58 -0.58
C LEU A 251 -12.02 -2.47 0.85
N VAL A 252 -13.31 -2.80 1.06
CA VAL A 252 -13.90 -2.84 2.41
C VAL A 252 -13.27 -3.97 3.25
N THR A 253 -13.21 -5.18 2.68
CA THR A 253 -12.64 -6.35 3.37
C THR A 253 -11.16 -6.14 3.71
N GLN A 254 -10.42 -5.40 2.88
CA GLN A 254 -9.00 -5.12 3.07
C GLN A 254 -8.70 -4.33 4.35
N VAL A 255 -9.64 -3.51 4.85
CA VAL A 255 -9.41 -2.66 6.04
C VAL A 255 -9.10 -3.50 7.28
N THR A 256 -9.79 -4.65 7.43
CA THR A 256 -9.60 -5.60 8.52
C THR A 256 -8.83 -6.86 8.11
N GLY A 257 -8.61 -7.05 6.81
CA GLY A 257 -8.03 -8.23 6.23
C GLY A 257 -6.51 -8.19 6.10
N ARG A 258 -5.88 -9.38 6.13
CA ARG A 258 -4.45 -9.55 5.92
C ARG A 258 -4.03 -9.12 4.52
N VAL A 259 -2.96 -8.34 4.41
CA VAL A 259 -2.27 -8.07 3.15
C VAL A 259 -1.41 -9.29 2.80
N ARG A 260 -1.83 -10.04 1.80
CA ARG A 260 -1.20 -11.31 1.36
C ARG A 260 -0.16 -11.03 0.27
N TRP A 261 0.82 -10.14 0.58
CA TRP A 261 1.76 -9.63 -0.43
C TRP A 261 2.71 -10.69 -0.96
N ARG A 262 3.21 -11.57 -0.10
CA ARG A 262 4.05 -12.71 -0.51
C ARG A 262 3.34 -13.58 -1.54
N GLU A 263 2.06 -13.88 -1.30
CA GLU A 263 1.24 -14.65 -2.22
C GLU A 263 0.96 -13.88 -3.53
N THR A 264 0.77 -12.54 -3.44
CA THR A 264 0.65 -11.67 -4.63
C THR A 264 1.92 -11.75 -5.49
N MET A 265 3.10 -11.71 -4.90
CA MET A 265 4.36 -11.88 -5.64
C MET A 265 4.47 -13.28 -6.26
N THR A 266 4.08 -14.32 -5.52
CA THR A 266 4.05 -15.69 -6.05
C THR A 266 3.09 -15.81 -7.25
N TYR A 267 1.90 -15.19 -7.16
CA TYR A 267 0.94 -15.14 -8.26
C TYR A 267 1.56 -14.49 -9.51
N PHE A 268 2.23 -13.36 -9.38
CA PHE A 268 2.88 -12.70 -10.52
C PHE A 268 3.94 -13.58 -11.17
N VAL A 269 4.83 -14.18 -10.39
CA VAL A 269 5.87 -15.08 -10.90
C VAL A 269 5.27 -16.26 -11.64
N THR A 270 4.25 -16.90 -11.08
CA THR A 270 3.59 -18.05 -11.71
C THR A 270 2.75 -17.67 -12.94
N SER A 271 2.34 -16.39 -13.03
CA SER A 271 1.65 -15.82 -14.20
C SER A 271 2.61 -15.33 -15.30
N GLY A 272 3.93 -15.53 -15.14
CA GLY A 272 4.93 -15.17 -16.15
C GLY A 272 5.37 -13.71 -16.12
N VAL A 273 5.13 -12.98 -15.01
CA VAL A 273 5.64 -11.63 -14.82
C VAL A 273 7.15 -11.70 -14.57
N THR A 274 7.91 -10.98 -15.38
CA THR A 274 9.37 -10.89 -15.30
C THR A 274 9.87 -9.46 -15.11
N ASN A 275 8.98 -8.46 -15.21
CA ASN A 275 9.29 -7.06 -14.99
C ASN A 275 8.40 -6.52 -13.86
N PHE A 276 9.00 -5.99 -12.82
CA PHE A 276 8.29 -5.32 -11.72
C PHE A 276 8.71 -3.86 -11.67
N VAL A 277 7.73 -2.96 -11.69
CA VAL A 277 7.98 -1.51 -11.72
C VAL A 277 7.26 -0.87 -10.54
N GLU A 278 8.00 -0.45 -9.53
CA GLU A 278 7.47 0.32 -8.40
C GLU A 278 7.37 1.79 -8.78
N LEU A 279 6.15 2.36 -8.66
CA LEU A 279 5.82 3.71 -9.10
C LEU A 279 5.60 4.63 -7.91
N GLY A 280 6.43 5.66 -7.78
CA GLY A 280 6.41 6.63 -6.68
C GLY A 280 7.54 6.43 -5.68
N THR A 281 7.45 7.18 -4.59
CA THR A 281 8.51 7.27 -3.60
C THR A 281 8.75 5.96 -2.84
N GLY A 282 10.02 5.60 -2.70
CA GLY A 282 10.48 4.44 -1.93
C GLY A 282 10.95 3.27 -2.79
N LYS A 283 11.38 2.19 -2.11
CA LYS A 283 11.93 0.97 -2.73
C LYS A 283 11.51 -0.29 -1.97
N VAL A 284 10.42 -0.19 -1.20
CA VAL A 284 10.02 -1.30 -0.33
C VAL A 284 9.50 -2.47 -1.16
N LEU A 285 8.61 -2.20 -2.11
CA LEU A 285 8.03 -3.26 -2.94
C LEU A 285 9.04 -3.83 -3.92
N SER A 286 9.95 -3.02 -4.46
CA SER A 286 11.09 -3.46 -5.25
C SER A 286 11.99 -4.43 -4.47
N GLY A 287 12.23 -4.15 -3.18
CA GLY A 287 12.98 -5.05 -2.30
C GLY A 287 12.24 -6.37 -2.04
N LEU A 288 10.91 -6.35 -1.89
CA LEU A 288 10.10 -7.55 -1.75
C LEU A 288 10.03 -8.35 -3.06
N ALA A 289 9.85 -7.67 -4.20
CA ALA A 289 9.85 -8.30 -5.52
C ALA A 289 11.19 -8.99 -5.82
N LYS A 290 12.33 -8.36 -5.48
CA LYS A 290 13.66 -8.97 -5.67
C LYS A 290 13.85 -10.26 -4.88
N ARG A 291 13.24 -10.38 -3.70
CA ARG A 291 13.27 -11.61 -2.90
C ARG A 291 12.40 -12.71 -3.52
N ALA A 292 11.20 -12.34 -4.01
CA ALA A 292 10.25 -13.28 -4.58
C ALA A 292 10.66 -13.74 -5.99
N ALA A 293 11.31 -12.87 -6.77
CA ALA A 293 11.71 -13.08 -8.16
C ALA A 293 13.15 -12.61 -8.40
N PRO A 294 14.17 -13.36 -7.93
CA PRO A 294 15.59 -12.95 -8.03
C PRO A 294 16.07 -12.68 -9.45
N ASP A 295 15.51 -13.38 -10.44
CA ASP A 295 15.88 -13.28 -11.85
C ASP A 295 15.07 -12.23 -12.63
N ALA A 296 14.06 -11.60 -12.00
CA ALA A 296 13.24 -10.59 -12.64
C ALA A 296 13.98 -9.24 -12.75
N GLN A 297 13.54 -8.45 -13.73
CA GLN A 297 13.92 -7.04 -13.83
C GLN A 297 13.10 -6.22 -12.85
N ILE A 298 13.78 -5.44 -12.02
CA ILE A 298 13.14 -4.61 -10.99
C ILE A 298 13.48 -3.15 -11.25
N TYR A 299 12.46 -2.34 -11.42
CA TYR A 299 12.57 -0.90 -11.64
C TYR A 299 11.89 -0.13 -10.51
N THR A 300 12.46 1.01 -10.15
CA THR A 300 11.86 1.97 -9.22
C THR A 300 11.84 3.32 -9.90
N LEU A 301 10.67 3.89 -10.12
CA LEU A 301 10.49 5.15 -10.80
C LEU A 301 9.93 6.19 -9.83
N ASP A 302 10.69 7.25 -9.57
CA ASP A 302 10.29 8.36 -8.70
C ASP A 302 10.67 9.72 -9.29
N THR A 303 11.56 9.72 -10.29
CA THR A 303 12.05 10.93 -10.96
C THR A 303 11.85 10.85 -12.47
N LEU A 304 11.93 12.00 -13.16
CA LEU A 304 11.90 12.01 -14.63
C LEU A 304 13.07 11.24 -15.24
N ASP A 305 14.23 11.29 -14.60
CA ASP A 305 15.43 10.61 -15.08
C ASP A 305 15.27 9.07 -14.97
N ASP A 306 14.60 8.56 -13.90
CA ASP A 306 14.25 7.14 -13.78
C ASP A 306 13.28 6.70 -14.89
N ILE A 307 12.26 7.53 -15.17
CA ILE A 307 11.27 7.26 -16.22
C ILE A 307 11.95 7.20 -17.59
N GLN A 308 12.82 8.15 -17.91
CA GLN A 308 13.56 8.16 -19.17
C GLN A 308 14.49 6.97 -19.30
N ALA A 309 15.20 6.60 -18.23
CA ALA A 309 16.05 5.40 -18.21
C ALA A 309 15.25 4.10 -18.38
N TYR A 310 14.02 4.04 -17.89
CA TYR A 310 13.13 2.89 -18.06
C TYR A 310 12.61 2.75 -19.49
N LEU A 311 12.35 3.86 -20.15
CA LEU A 311 11.82 3.88 -21.52
C LEU A 311 12.91 3.66 -22.60
N GLY A 312 14.20 3.80 -22.28
CA GLY A 312 15.37 3.60 -23.16
C GLY A 312 15.79 4.88 -23.82
#